data_5b23f12287955271a126d0c61583dc64
#
_entry.id   5b23f12287955271a126d0c61583dc64
#
_cell.length_a   1.000
_cell.length_b   1.000
_cell.length_c   1.000
_cell.angle_alpha   90.00
_cell.angle_beta   90.00
_cell.angle_gamma   90.00
#
_symmetry.space_group_name_H-M   'P 1'
#
loop_
_entity.id
_entity.type
_entity.pdbx_description
1 polymer ?
#
loop_
_entity_poly.entity_id
_entity_poly.type
_entity_poly.pdbx_seq_one_letter_code
_entity_poly.pdbx_strand_id
1 'polypeptide(L)'
;PSPDGKTLAFVKRVADKSVLHTIDLASGEVKPLWNGLSHDQQEGWAVFGPYANYQWLPDSSAVVIWAQGKIWHVDARSGAPTAIPFSAAVDQTVAAPLRFEQKLDAGEFTAKMIRDVATSPDGQTMVFHAVGHLWTKALPNGKPARLSSESAKSEYQPAFSADGKKLLYTTWSDEAQGAIL
;
A
#
# COMPACT_ATOMS: atom_id res chain seq x y z
N PRO A 1 -17.67 -18.46 -12.03
CA PRO A 1 -17.36 -18.97 -13.35
C PRO A 1 -17.91 -18.05 -14.43
N SER A 2 -17.29 -18.07 -15.62
CA SER A 2 -17.84 -17.45 -16.82
C SER A 2 -19.12 -18.19 -17.25
N PRO A 3 -20.04 -17.53 -17.96
CA PRO A 3 -21.27 -18.17 -18.49
C PRO A 3 -21.02 -19.36 -19.40
N ASP A 4 -19.92 -19.36 -20.16
CA ASP A 4 -19.54 -20.49 -21.02
C ASP A 4 -18.87 -21.66 -20.26
N GLY A 5 -18.67 -21.52 -18.96
CA GLY A 5 -18.10 -22.54 -18.08
C GLY A 5 -16.61 -22.83 -18.26
N LYS A 6 -15.87 -21.99 -19.01
CA LYS A 6 -14.45 -22.26 -19.33
C LYS A 6 -13.49 -21.56 -18.38
N THR A 7 -13.90 -20.45 -17.77
CA THR A 7 -13.03 -19.59 -16.98
C THR A 7 -13.63 -19.28 -15.61
N LEU A 8 -12.83 -19.27 -14.58
CA LEU A 8 -13.21 -18.74 -13.27
C LEU A 8 -12.44 -17.44 -13.02
N ALA A 9 -13.17 -16.36 -12.71
CA ALA A 9 -12.57 -15.15 -12.19
C ALA A 9 -12.52 -15.20 -10.66
N PHE A 10 -11.48 -14.63 -10.06
CA PHE A 10 -11.34 -14.50 -8.62
C PHE A 10 -10.41 -13.35 -8.27
N VAL A 11 -10.56 -12.81 -7.08
CA VAL A 11 -9.66 -11.78 -6.56
C VAL A 11 -8.66 -12.44 -5.60
N LYS A 12 -7.39 -12.14 -5.79
CA LYS A 12 -6.29 -12.64 -4.99
C LYS A 12 -5.43 -11.47 -4.52
N ARG A 13 -4.96 -11.55 -3.29
CA ARG A 13 -3.91 -10.65 -2.79
C ARG A 13 -2.57 -10.97 -3.45
N VAL A 14 -1.91 -9.94 -3.98
CA VAL A 14 -0.54 -9.98 -4.49
C VAL A 14 0.21 -8.84 -3.83
N ALA A 15 1.14 -9.15 -2.93
CA ALA A 15 1.79 -8.19 -2.06
C ALA A 15 0.76 -7.38 -1.24
N ASP A 16 0.69 -6.07 -1.44
CA ASP A 16 -0.23 -5.14 -0.77
C ASP A 16 -1.52 -4.85 -1.57
N LYS A 17 -1.70 -5.49 -2.73
CA LYS A 17 -2.78 -5.17 -3.68
C LYS A 17 -3.75 -6.33 -3.85
N SER A 18 -5.02 -6.00 -4.03
CA SER A 18 -6.01 -6.92 -4.56
C SER A 18 -5.90 -6.94 -6.08
N VAL A 19 -5.79 -8.11 -6.67
CA VAL A 19 -5.65 -8.29 -8.12
C VAL A 19 -6.72 -9.24 -8.63
N LEU A 20 -7.45 -8.84 -9.68
CA LEU A 20 -8.37 -9.72 -10.38
C LEU A 20 -7.56 -10.71 -11.22
N HIS A 21 -7.87 -11.99 -11.04
CA HIS A 21 -7.26 -13.10 -11.76
C HIS A 21 -8.32 -13.90 -12.51
N THR A 22 -7.86 -14.64 -13.49
CA THR A 22 -8.64 -15.70 -14.13
C THR A 22 -7.88 -17.02 -14.07
N ILE A 23 -8.63 -18.12 -14.02
CA ILE A 23 -8.12 -19.49 -14.23
C ILE A 23 -8.89 -20.13 -15.37
N ASP A 24 -8.17 -20.68 -16.33
CA ASP A 24 -8.73 -21.55 -17.35
C ASP A 24 -9.04 -22.91 -16.73
N LEU A 25 -10.28 -23.35 -16.79
CA LEU A 25 -10.72 -24.55 -16.09
C LEU A 25 -10.26 -25.84 -16.77
N ALA A 26 -9.86 -25.80 -18.02
CA ALA A 26 -9.35 -26.98 -18.73
C ALA A 26 -7.85 -27.19 -18.47
N SER A 27 -7.06 -26.13 -18.52
CA SER A 27 -5.60 -26.22 -18.34
C SER A 27 -5.15 -26.00 -16.89
N GLY A 28 -5.97 -25.34 -16.06
CA GLY A 28 -5.59 -24.88 -14.73
C GLY A 28 -4.67 -23.65 -14.73
N GLU A 29 -4.45 -23.03 -15.91
CA GLU A 29 -3.57 -21.86 -16.01
C GLU A 29 -4.19 -20.65 -15.32
N VAL A 30 -3.44 -20.06 -14.39
CA VAL A 30 -3.83 -18.85 -13.64
C VAL A 30 -3.11 -17.64 -14.21
N LYS A 31 -3.87 -16.60 -14.54
CA LYS A 31 -3.33 -15.32 -15.06
C LYS A 31 -3.84 -14.14 -14.26
N PRO A 32 -2.98 -13.15 -13.93
CA PRO A 32 -3.47 -11.85 -13.48
C PRO A 32 -4.19 -11.18 -14.65
N LEU A 33 -5.39 -10.68 -14.39
CA LEU A 33 -6.20 -9.99 -15.39
C LEU A 33 -6.11 -8.47 -15.24
N TRP A 34 -6.31 -7.96 -14.02
CA TRP A 34 -6.30 -6.53 -13.75
C TRP A 34 -5.89 -6.21 -12.31
N ASN A 35 -4.95 -5.28 -12.14
CA ASN A 35 -4.40 -4.85 -10.86
C ASN A 35 -4.91 -3.48 -10.38
N GLY A 36 -5.94 -2.91 -11.03
CA GLY A 36 -6.51 -1.61 -10.68
C GLY A 36 -7.52 -1.66 -9.54
N LEU A 37 -7.60 -2.74 -8.77
CA LEU A 37 -8.44 -2.83 -7.60
C LEU A 37 -7.87 -2.01 -6.44
N SER A 38 -8.67 -1.74 -5.42
CA SER A 38 -8.22 -1.04 -4.22
C SER A 38 -7.15 -1.84 -3.47
N HIS A 39 -6.37 -1.15 -2.65
CA HIS A 39 -5.40 -1.80 -1.76
C HIS A 39 -6.07 -2.90 -0.93
N ASP A 40 -5.27 -3.89 -0.57
CA ASP A 40 -5.70 -4.89 0.38
C ASP A 40 -6.02 -4.25 1.74
N GLN A 41 -7.20 -4.54 2.25
CA GLN A 41 -7.69 -4.02 3.53
C GLN A 41 -7.65 -5.08 4.64
N GLN A 42 -6.79 -6.06 4.54
CA GLN A 42 -6.70 -7.14 5.52
C GLN A 42 -6.43 -6.63 6.93
N GLU A 43 -5.65 -5.57 7.08
CA GLU A 43 -5.40 -4.89 8.35
C GLU A 43 -6.61 -4.07 8.85
N GLY A 44 -7.56 -3.77 7.97
CA GLY A 44 -8.78 -3.03 8.27
C GLY A 44 -9.96 -3.88 8.70
N TRP A 45 -9.75 -5.12 9.15
CA TRP A 45 -10.83 -6.07 9.52
C TRP A 45 -11.78 -6.43 8.37
N ALA A 46 -11.32 -6.37 7.13
CA ALA A 46 -12.10 -6.79 5.98
C ALA A 46 -12.18 -8.33 5.90
N VAL A 47 -12.88 -8.94 6.86
CA VAL A 47 -13.00 -10.41 7.02
C VAL A 47 -13.60 -11.07 5.77
N PHE A 48 -14.40 -10.34 5.01
CA PHE A 48 -15.09 -10.85 3.81
C PHE A 48 -14.40 -10.48 2.49
N GLY A 49 -13.29 -9.78 2.55
CA GLY A 49 -12.66 -9.18 1.38
C GLY A 49 -13.51 -8.07 0.73
N PRO A 50 -12.89 -7.00 0.20
CA PRO A 50 -13.62 -5.89 -0.38
C PRO A 50 -14.28 -6.21 -1.74
N TYR A 51 -13.90 -7.31 -2.38
CA TYR A 51 -14.34 -7.66 -3.73
C TYR A 51 -15.14 -8.97 -3.79
N ALA A 52 -16.15 -9.09 -2.94
CA ALA A 52 -17.04 -10.23 -2.95
C ALA A 52 -17.97 -10.29 -4.17
N ASN A 53 -18.21 -9.14 -4.84
CA ASN A 53 -19.21 -9.00 -5.90
C ASN A 53 -18.61 -8.43 -7.18
N TYR A 54 -18.59 -9.23 -8.21
CA TYR A 54 -18.37 -8.87 -9.60
C TYR A 54 -19.19 -9.80 -10.49
N GLN A 55 -19.42 -9.39 -11.72
CA GLN A 55 -20.27 -10.14 -12.65
C GLN A 55 -19.60 -10.31 -14.00
N TRP A 56 -19.74 -11.47 -14.58
CA TRP A 56 -19.41 -11.70 -15.97
C TRP A 56 -20.48 -11.10 -16.89
N LEU A 57 -20.07 -10.62 -18.07
CA LEU A 57 -21.02 -10.38 -19.13
C LEU A 57 -21.58 -11.71 -19.64
N PRO A 58 -22.84 -11.73 -20.16
CA PRO A 58 -23.49 -12.96 -20.61
C PRO A 58 -22.73 -13.72 -21.71
N ASP A 59 -21.94 -13.01 -22.51
CA ASP A 59 -21.11 -13.56 -23.59
C ASP A 59 -19.72 -14.00 -23.14
N SER A 60 -19.42 -13.94 -21.86
CA SER A 60 -18.11 -14.25 -21.26
C SER A 60 -16.96 -13.36 -21.72
N SER A 61 -17.23 -12.23 -22.36
CA SER A 61 -16.21 -11.35 -22.93
C SER A 61 -15.51 -10.48 -21.89
N ALA A 62 -16.16 -10.19 -20.78
CA ALA A 62 -15.61 -9.30 -19.77
C ALA A 62 -16.20 -9.54 -18.37
N VAL A 63 -15.51 -8.99 -17.38
CA VAL A 63 -15.96 -8.90 -16.00
C VAL A 63 -16.30 -7.45 -15.66
N VAL A 64 -17.48 -7.22 -15.08
CA VAL A 64 -17.88 -5.93 -14.52
C VAL A 64 -17.58 -5.92 -13.03
N ILE A 65 -16.78 -4.96 -12.58
CA ILE A 65 -16.33 -4.84 -11.19
C ILE A 65 -16.22 -3.37 -10.79
N TRP A 66 -16.50 -3.07 -9.52
CA TRP A 66 -16.28 -1.72 -8.99
C TRP A 66 -14.85 -1.59 -8.43
N ALA A 67 -14.23 -0.44 -8.65
CA ALA A 67 -12.95 -0.08 -8.06
C ALA A 67 -12.74 1.44 -8.17
N GLN A 68 -11.96 2.02 -7.26
CA GLN A 68 -11.57 3.43 -7.31
C GLN A 68 -12.78 4.40 -7.44
N GLY A 69 -13.91 4.07 -6.79
CA GLY A 69 -15.14 4.86 -6.87
C GLY A 69 -15.85 4.81 -8.23
N LYS A 70 -15.54 3.84 -9.09
CA LYS A 70 -16.10 3.67 -10.45
C LYS A 70 -16.54 2.24 -10.69
N ILE A 71 -17.34 2.04 -11.72
CA ILE A 71 -17.65 0.72 -12.27
C ILE A 71 -16.79 0.53 -13.52
N TRP A 72 -16.16 -0.65 -13.60
CA TRP A 72 -15.25 -0.99 -14.67
C TRP A 72 -15.73 -2.22 -15.43
N HIS A 73 -15.62 -2.14 -16.74
CA HIS A 73 -15.66 -3.26 -17.66
C HIS A 73 -14.22 -3.70 -17.92
N VAL A 74 -13.86 -4.90 -17.52
CA VAL A 74 -12.51 -5.46 -17.70
C VAL A 74 -12.59 -6.59 -18.72
N ASP A 75 -11.99 -6.38 -19.88
CA ASP A 75 -11.95 -7.38 -20.96
C ASP A 75 -11.28 -8.67 -20.48
N ALA A 76 -11.93 -9.81 -20.65
CA ALA A 76 -11.50 -11.09 -20.08
C ALA A 76 -10.24 -11.67 -20.75
N ARG A 77 -9.90 -11.21 -21.94
CA ARG A 77 -8.74 -11.69 -22.70
C ARG A 77 -7.51 -10.83 -22.46
N SER A 78 -7.68 -9.52 -22.56
CA SER A 78 -6.58 -8.55 -22.51
C SER A 78 -6.37 -7.93 -21.13
N GLY A 79 -7.38 -7.98 -20.24
CA GLY A 79 -7.38 -7.28 -18.97
C GLY A 79 -7.57 -5.76 -19.11
N ALA A 80 -7.86 -5.25 -20.31
CA ALA A 80 -8.05 -3.84 -20.57
C ALA A 80 -9.28 -3.30 -19.81
N PRO A 81 -9.13 -2.32 -18.90
CA PRO A 81 -10.23 -1.74 -18.16
C PRO A 81 -10.85 -0.57 -18.94
N THR A 82 -12.17 -0.52 -19.00
CA THR A 82 -12.93 0.60 -19.51
C THR A 82 -13.93 1.06 -18.46
N ALA A 83 -13.90 2.33 -18.08
CA ALA A 83 -14.84 2.86 -17.10
C ALA A 83 -16.25 2.91 -17.70
N ILE A 84 -17.22 2.42 -16.93
CA ILE A 84 -18.65 2.55 -17.24
C ILE A 84 -19.13 3.84 -16.58
N PRO A 85 -19.45 4.90 -17.35
CA PRO A 85 -19.92 6.14 -16.78
C PRO A 85 -21.33 5.97 -16.21
N PHE A 86 -21.55 6.51 -15.02
CA PHE A 86 -22.88 6.66 -14.45
C PHE A 86 -22.99 7.95 -13.67
N SER A 87 -24.19 8.45 -13.52
CA SER A 87 -24.50 9.59 -12.66
C SER A 87 -25.72 9.26 -11.81
N ALA A 88 -25.73 9.74 -10.58
CA ALA A 88 -26.86 9.65 -9.68
C ALA A 88 -27.20 11.04 -9.16
N ALA A 89 -28.48 11.45 -9.26
CA ALA A 89 -28.95 12.64 -8.59
C ALA A 89 -29.22 12.29 -7.12
N VAL A 90 -28.59 13.01 -6.22
CA VAL A 90 -28.76 12.81 -4.78
C VAL A 90 -29.21 14.13 -4.16
N ASP A 91 -30.33 14.09 -3.43
CA ASP A 91 -30.81 15.17 -2.58
C ASP A 91 -30.72 14.68 -1.13
N GLN A 92 -29.81 15.26 -0.37
CA GLN A 92 -29.54 14.82 1.00
C GLN A 92 -29.38 16.04 1.92
N THR A 93 -30.15 16.08 2.98
CA THR A 93 -29.94 17.06 4.04
C THR A 93 -28.74 16.63 4.90
N VAL A 94 -27.70 17.45 4.90
CA VAL A 94 -26.49 17.22 5.70
C VAL A 94 -26.53 18.16 6.91
N ALA A 95 -26.51 17.59 8.10
CA ALA A 95 -26.36 18.38 9.33
C ALA A 95 -24.93 18.91 9.47
N ALA A 96 -24.78 20.11 10.03
CA ALA A 96 -23.46 20.62 10.37
C ALA A 96 -22.77 19.68 11.38
N PRO A 97 -21.51 19.30 11.15
CA PRO A 97 -20.81 18.41 12.07
C PRO A 97 -20.58 19.09 13.43
N LEU A 98 -20.80 18.35 14.50
CA LEU A 98 -20.46 18.77 15.85
C LEU A 98 -18.95 18.59 16.11
N ARG A 99 -18.12 19.11 15.21
CA ARG A 99 -16.66 19.08 15.34
C ARG A 99 -16.13 20.50 15.39
N PHE A 100 -15.14 20.71 16.22
CA PHE A 100 -14.31 21.92 16.12
C PHE A 100 -13.28 21.73 15.01
N GLU A 101 -12.93 22.82 14.34
CA GLU A 101 -11.90 22.80 13.31
C GLU A 101 -10.55 22.32 13.88
N GLN A 102 -9.94 21.38 13.19
CA GLN A 102 -8.56 20.95 13.45
C GLN A 102 -7.69 21.29 12.25
N LYS A 103 -6.59 21.98 12.50
CA LYS A 103 -5.55 22.16 11.49
C LYS A 103 -4.82 20.83 11.29
N LEU A 104 -5.00 20.22 10.12
CA LEU A 104 -4.32 18.97 9.75
C LEU A 104 -2.92 19.20 9.19
N ASP A 105 -2.64 20.39 8.70
CA ASP A 105 -1.37 20.83 8.12
C ASP A 105 -0.68 21.85 9.03
N ALA A 106 -0.30 21.45 10.21
CA ALA A 106 0.29 22.36 11.19
C ALA A 106 1.70 22.89 10.81
N GLY A 107 2.20 22.57 9.60
CA GLY A 107 3.53 22.96 9.13
C GLY A 107 4.62 22.18 9.89
N GLU A 108 5.35 22.85 10.77
CA GLU A 108 6.39 22.21 11.58
C GLU A 108 5.83 21.57 12.85
N PHE A 109 6.35 20.43 13.23
CA PHE A 109 6.04 19.77 14.50
C PHE A 109 7.31 19.20 15.13
N THR A 110 7.29 19.03 16.45
CA THR A 110 8.39 18.38 17.17
C THR A 110 8.12 16.88 17.28
N ALA A 111 9.02 16.06 16.74
CA ALA A 111 8.95 14.62 16.92
C ALA A 111 9.12 14.27 18.40
N LYS A 112 8.08 13.68 19.00
CA LYS A 112 8.07 13.28 20.42
C LYS A 112 8.43 11.81 20.62
N MET A 113 8.38 11.01 19.56
CA MET A 113 8.61 9.58 19.61
C MET A 113 9.84 9.22 18.79
N ILE A 114 10.89 8.84 19.48
CA ILE A 114 12.15 8.37 18.91
C ILE A 114 12.25 6.87 19.23
N ARG A 115 12.63 6.07 18.25
CA ARG A 115 12.73 4.61 18.38
C ARG A 115 14.04 4.12 17.78
N ASP A 116 14.34 2.84 18.00
CA ASP A 116 15.43 2.11 17.35
C ASP A 116 16.77 2.84 17.40
N VAL A 117 17.18 3.24 18.60
CA VAL A 117 18.43 3.97 18.80
C VAL A 117 19.61 3.02 18.74
N ALA A 118 20.60 3.33 17.90
CA ALA A 118 21.88 2.64 17.83
C ALA A 118 23.02 3.65 17.97
N THR A 119 24.05 3.28 18.72
CA THR A 119 25.26 4.10 18.90
C THR A 119 26.44 3.39 18.23
N SER A 120 27.27 4.15 17.53
CA SER A 120 28.51 3.63 16.94
C SER A 120 29.44 3.08 18.02
N PRO A 121 30.28 2.07 17.73
CA PRO A 121 31.19 1.46 18.73
C PRO A 121 32.15 2.42 19.39
N ASP A 122 32.51 3.51 18.71
CA ASP A 122 33.38 4.57 19.25
C ASP A 122 32.61 5.61 20.09
N GLY A 123 31.26 5.49 20.19
CA GLY A 123 30.42 6.39 20.96
C GLY A 123 30.26 7.80 20.36
N GLN A 124 30.74 8.05 19.14
CA GLN A 124 30.75 9.37 18.52
C GLN A 124 29.47 9.69 17.73
N THR A 125 28.76 8.66 17.28
CA THR A 125 27.59 8.80 16.40
C THR A 125 26.40 8.04 16.95
N MET A 126 25.24 8.64 16.92
CA MET A 126 23.96 8.02 17.22
C MET A 126 23.10 8.02 15.96
N VAL A 127 22.47 6.90 15.68
CA VAL A 127 21.41 6.77 14.66
C VAL A 127 20.12 6.37 15.35
N PHE A 128 19.01 6.94 14.92
CA PHE A 128 17.69 6.69 15.51
C PHE A 128 16.59 6.85 14.47
N HIS A 129 15.48 6.18 14.71
CA HIS A 129 14.27 6.28 13.87
C HIS A 129 13.35 7.37 14.41
N ALA A 130 12.89 8.24 13.53
CA ALA A 130 11.81 9.19 13.77
C ALA A 130 11.07 9.52 12.48
N VAL A 131 9.75 9.59 12.56
CA VAL A 131 8.87 10.01 11.44
C VAL A 131 9.13 9.21 10.16
N GLY A 132 9.19 7.88 10.28
CA GLY A 132 9.36 6.97 9.14
C GLY A 132 10.79 6.89 8.57
N HIS A 133 11.77 7.60 9.15
CA HIS A 133 13.12 7.66 8.61
C HIS A 133 14.20 7.56 9.69
N LEU A 134 15.40 7.19 9.24
CA LEU A 134 16.58 7.20 10.09
C LEU A 134 17.26 8.57 10.05
N TRP A 135 17.71 8.97 11.24
CA TRP A 135 18.41 10.21 11.50
C TRP A 135 19.74 9.91 12.15
N THR A 136 20.75 10.65 11.81
CA THR A 136 22.07 10.58 12.45
C THR A 136 22.35 11.84 13.24
N LYS A 137 23.10 11.70 14.33
CA LYS A 137 23.53 12.81 15.19
C LYS A 137 24.93 12.53 15.73
N ALA A 138 25.85 13.47 15.56
CA ALA A 138 27.14 13.43 16.24
C ALA A 138 26.95 13.70 17.74
N LEU A 139 27.53 12.88 18.57
CA LEU A 139 27.46 13.02 20.03
C LEU A 139 28.62 13.89 20.56
N PRO A 140 28.42 14.61 21.67
CA PRO A 140 27.15 14.76 22.41
C PRO A 140 26.22 15.83 21.83
N ASN A 141 26.69 16.82 21.09
CA ASN A 141 25.97 18.07 20.83
C ASN A 141 25.66 18.34 19.34
N GLY A 142 25.86 17.36 18.45
CA GLY A 142 25.54 17.51 17.02
C GLY A 142 24.04 17.74 16.79
N LYS A 143 23.69 18.33 15.65
CA LYS A 143 22.30 18.45 15.21
C LYS A 143 21.88 17.19 14.47
N PRO A 144 20.63 16.71 14.64
CA PRO A 144 20.11 15.61 13.85
C PRO A 144 20.07 15.96 12.35
N ALA A 145 20.42 15.00 11.52
CA ALA A 145 20.28 15.08 10.06
C ALA A 145 19.72 13.76 9.53
N ARG A 146 19.00 13.81 8.42
CA ARG A 146 18.54 12.60 7.73
C ARG A 146 19.74 11.73 7.35
N LEU A 147 19.63 10.42 7.61
CA LEU A 147 20.66 9.47 7.21
C LEU A 147 20.73 9.30 5.69
N SER A 148 19.58 9.24 5.06
CA SER A 148 19.43 9.11 3.62
C SER A 148 18.56 10.24 3.03
N SER A 149 18.63 10.45 1.72
CA SER A 149 17.71 11.30 0.97
C SER A 149 16.47 10.56 0.46
N GLU A 150 16.36 9.27 0.76
CA GLU A 150 15.24 8.44 0.31
C GLU A 150 13.93 8.90 0.95
N SER A 151 12.92 9.18 0.15
CA SER A 151 11.60 9.64 0.61
C SER A 151 10.49 8.63 0.36
N ALA A 152 10.69 7.68 -0.56
CA ALA A 152 9.69 6.70 -0.97
C ALA A 152 9.66 5.46 -0.07
N LYS A 153 10.69 5.29 0.78
CA LYS A 153 10.81 4.13 1.67
C LYS A 153 10.85 4.57 3.12
N SER A 154 10.18 3.82 3.97
CA SER A 154 10.38 3.93 5.40
C SER A 154 11.64 3.15 5.82
N GLU A 155 12.34 3.64 6.84
CA GLU A 155 13.63 3.10 7.30
C GLU A 155 13.55 2.75 8.77
N TYR A 156 14.08 1.59 9.18
CA TYR A 156 13.91 1.05 10.54
C TYR A 156 15.16 0.29 11.03
N GLN A 157 15.26 0.10 12.33
CA GLN A 157 16.12 -0.87 13.00
C GLN A 157 17.60 -0.76 12.58
N PRO A 158 18.26 0.39 12.80
CA PRO A 158 19.67 0.56 12.45
C PRO A 158 20.57 -0.27 13.39
N ALA A 159 21.63 -0.85 12.84
CA ALA A 159 22.65 -1.57 13.57
C ALA A 159 24.03 -1.29 12.99
N PHE A 160 25.00 -0.90 13.83
CA PHE A 160 26.38 -0.73 13.41
C PHE A 160 27.11 -2.07 13.36
N SER A 161 28.03 -2.22 12.41
CA SER A 161 29.03 -3.28 12.44
C SER A 161 29.96 -3.09 13.65
N ALA A 162 30.59 -4.19 14.09
CA ALA A 162 31.49 -4.16 15.26
C ALA A 162 32.67 -3.19 15.08
N ASP A 163 33.13 -2.97 13.86
CA ASP A 163 34.19 -2.03 13.53
C ASP A 163 33.70 -0.59 13.27
N GLY A 164 32.39 -0.35 13.38
CA GLY A 164 31.76 0.95 13.17
C GLY A 164 31.74 1.47 11.73
N LYS A 165 32.25 0.69 10.77
CA LYS A 165 32.39 1.16 9.37
C LYS A 165 31.16 0.97 8.53
N LYS A 166 30.22 0.13 8.95
CA LYS A 166 28.98 -0.15 8.23
C LYS A 166 27.80 0.07 9.15
N LEU A 167 26.71 0.53 8.55
CA LEU A 167 25.39 0.59 9.18
C LEU A 167 24.45 -0.29 8.37
N LEU A 168 23.79 -1.21 9.03
CA LEU A 168 22.74 -2.06 8.49
C LEU A 168 21.40 -1.52 8.96
N TYR A 169 20.40 -1.51 8.11
CA TYR A 169 19.05 -1.14 8.49
C TYR A 169 18.01 -1.79 7.57
N THR A 170 16.76 -1.82 8.00
CA THR A 170 15.65 -2.33 7.19
C THR A 170 14.89 -1.20 6.54
N THR A 171 14.34 -1.45 5.36
CA THR A 171 13.46 -0.53 4.65
C THR A 171 12.15 -1.20 4.28
N TRP A 172 11.13 -0.39 4.09
CA TRP A 172 9.83 -0.84 3.58
C TRP A 172 9.27 0.16 2.58
N SER A 173 8.70 -0.37 1.50
CA SER A 173 7.81 0.37 0.61
C SER A 173 6.77 -0.60 0.04
N ASP A 174 5.63 -0.06 -0.40
CA ASP A 174 4.56 -0.88 -0.99
C ASP A 174 5.00 -1.58 -2.27
N GLU A 175 5.93 -0.99 -3.01
CA GLU A 175 6.43 -1.54 -4.27
C GLU A 175 7.53 -2.60 -4.08
N ALA A 176 8.53 -2.28 -3.25
CA ALA A 176 9.70 -3.13 -3.07
C ALA A 176 9.60 -4.07 -1.87
N GLN A 177 8.54 -3.94 -1.06
CA GLN A 177 8.37 -4.68 0.19
C GLN A 177 9.53 -4.44 1.17
N GLY A 178 9.81 -5.38 2.06
CA GLY A 178 10.93 -5.31 3.00
C GLY A 178 12.28 -5.57 2.33
N ALA A 179 13.27 -4.75 2.64
CA ALA A 179 14.66 -4.97 2.24
C ALA A 179 15.61 -4.64 3.38
N ILE A 180 16.82 -5.22 3.34
CA ILE A 180 17.94 -4.94 4.23
C ILE A 180 18.99 -4.19 3.41
N LEU A 181 19.46 -3.05 3.90
CA LEU A 181 20.47 -2.19 3.27
C LEU A 181 21.70 -2.02 4.16
#